data_cef747723fe94baf0d2b57f1f23fca1b
#
_entry.id   cef747723fe94baf0d2b57f1f23fca1b
#
_cell.length_a   1.000
_cell.length_b   1.000
_cell.length_c   1.000
_cell.angle_alpha   90.00
_cell.angle_beta   90.00
_cell.angle_gamma   90.00
#
_symmetry.space_group_name_H-M   'P 1'
#
loop_
_entity.id
_entity.type
_entity.pdbx_description
1 polymer ?
#
loop_
_entity_poly.entity_id
_entity_poly.type
_entity_poly.pdbx_seq_one_letter_code
_entity_poly.pdbx_strand_id
1 'polypeptide(L)'
;MTTVANIAVALVALLHVYFLVLEMFLWDKPRGLRTFGLTPEFAAASKALAANQGLYNGFLAAGLVWGLALGANGDSIKIFFLACITLAGIFGAVTANRKILWVQGAPGAIALALVLFS
;
A
#
# COMPACT_ATOMS: atom_id res chain seq x y z
N MET A 1 12.83 18.82 -5.36
CA MET A 1 11.48 18.16 -5.41
C MET A 1 11.55 16.72 -5.85
N THR A 2 12.33 16.40 -6.89
CA THR A 2 12.47 15.02 -7.34
C THR A 2 12.99 14.08 -6.25
N THR A 3 13.98 14.48 -5.48
CA THR A 3 14.49 13.67 -4.37
C THR A 3 13.42 13.45 -3.31
N VAL A 4 12.69 14.50 -2.95
CA VAL A 4 11.59 14.39 -1.96
C VAL A 4 10.49 13.46 -2.48
N ALA A 5 10.13 13.62 -3.76
CA ALA A 5 9.13 12.75 -4.39
C ALA A 5 9.59 11.29 -4.36
N ASN A 6 10.83 11.01 -4.71
CA ASN A 6 11.36 9.64 -4.73
C ASN A 6 11.41 9.03 -3.33
N ILE A 7 11.75 9.82 -2.31
CA ILE A 7 11.69 9.35 -0.92
C ILE A 7 10.26 8.98 -0.54
N ALA A 8 9.30 9.83 -0.89
CA ALA A 8 7.89 9.56 -0.61
C ALA A 8 7.43 8.28 -1.30
N VAL A 9 7.78 8.09 -2.58
CA VAL A 9 7.45 6.87 -3.33
C VAL A 9 8.06 5.63 -2.66
N ALA A 10 9.33 5.73 -2.26
CA ALA A 10 10.01 4.62 -1.57
C ALA A 10 9.33 4.27 -0.26
N LEU A 11 8.91 5.26 0.51
CA LEU A 11 8.19 5.03 1.77
C LEU A 11 6.84 4.36 1.54
N VAL A 12 6.11 4.77 0.51
CA VAL A 12 4.84 4.13 0.15
C VAL A 12 5.07 2.68 -0.29
N ALA A 13 6.14 2.42 -1.06
CA ALA A 13 6.50 1.06 -1.44
C ALA A 13 6.80 0.20 -0.21
N LEU A 14 7.58 0.70 0.74
CA LEU A 14 7.88 -0.02 1.97
C LEU A 14 6.62 -0.28 2.80
N LEU A 15 5.73 0.68 2.86
CA LEU A 15 4.45 0.53 3.54
C LEU A 15 3.65 -0.65 2.96
N HIS A 16 3.64 -0.79 1.64
CA HIS A 16 2.90 -1.87 0.98
C HIS A 16 3.60 -3.22 1.13
N VAL A 17 4.92 -3.25 1.23
CA VAL A 17 5.65 -4.47 1.62
C VAL A 17 5.26 -4.88 3.04
N TYR A 18 5.12 -3.92 3.94
CA TYR A 18 4.67 -4.19 5.30
C TYR A 18 3.25 -4.78 5.32
N PHE A 19 2.34 -4.23 4.52
CA PHE A 19 0.99 -4.79 4.38
C PHE A 19 1.05 -6.23 3.85
N LEU A 20 1.91 -6.50 2.87
CA LEU A 20 2.11 -7.86 2.37
C LEU A 20 2.51 -8.81 3.50
N VAL A 21 3.48 -8.41 4.31
CA VAL A 21 3.96 -9.24 5.42
C VAL A 21 2.84 -9.53 6.41
N LEU A 22 2.07 -8.50 6.79
CA LEU A 22 0.96 -8.66 7.71
C LEU A 22 -0.12 -9.59 7.14
N GLU A 23 -0.44 -9.42 5.87
CA GLU A 23 -1.57 -10.12 5.25
C GLU A 23 -1.22 -11.53 4.80
N MET A 24 0.02 -11.78 4.37
CA MET A 24 0.43 -13.11 3.90
C MET A 24 0.99 -13.98 5.01
N PHE A 25 1.66 -13.40 6.00
CA PHE A 25 2.41 -14.19 6.97
C PHE A 25 1.99 -14.01 8.42
N LEU A 26 1.37 -12.88 8.76
CA LEU A 26 1.06 -12.54 10.15
C LEU A 26 -0.43 -12.34 10.42
N TRP A 27 -1.30 -12.66 9.45
CA TRP A 27 -2.73 -12.38 9.54
C TRP A 27 -3.36 -12.96 10.81
N ASP A 28 -3.08 -14.23 11.08
CA ASP A 28 -3.59 -14.96 12.24
C ASP A 28 -2.62 -14.99 13.43
N LYS A 29 -1.58 -14.18 13.39
CA LYS A 29 -0.61 -14.04 14.47
C LYS A 29 -0.96 -12.83 15.35
N PRO A 30 -0.40 -12.72 16.56
CA PRO A 30 -0.73 -11.62 17.46
C PRO A 30 -0.60 -10.23 16.82
N ARG A 31 0.43 -10.03 15.99
CA ARG A 31 0.66 -8.74 15.31
C ARG A 31 -0.48 -8.41 14.36
N GLY A 32 -0.87 -9.36 13.52
CA GLY A 32 -1.96 -9.17 12.57
C GLY A 32 -3.30 -8.98 13.25
N LEU A 33 -3.58 -9.78 14.27
CA LEU A 33 -4.82 -9.68 15.03
C LEU A 33 -4.96 -8.28 15.64
N ARG A 34 -3.88 -7.76 16.23
CA ARG A 34 -3.91 -6.43 16.85
C ARG A 34 -4.01 -5.32 15.82
N THR A 35 -3.25 -5.42 14.76
CA THR A 35 -3.17 -4.37 13.74
C THR A 35 -4.52 -4.15 13.08
N PHE A 36 -5.23 -5.24 12.78
CA PHE A 36 -6.52 -5.17 12.06
C PHE A 36 -7.74 -5.35 12.98
N GLY A 37 -7.52 -5.54 14.27
CA GLY A 37 -8.63 -5.73 15.22
C GLY A 37 -9.43 -7.00 14.94
N LEU A 38 -8.74 -8.10 14.64
CA LEU A 38 -9.37 -9.36 14.25
C LEU A 38 -9.57 -10.29 15.43
N THR A 39 -10.67 -11.07 15.37
CA THR A 39 -10.79 -12.24 16.23
C THR A 39 -10.01 -13.39 15.60
N PRO A 40 -9.52 -14.37 16.40
CA PRO A 40 -8.86 -15.55 15.84
C PRO A 40 -9.73 -16.31 14.85
N GLU A 41 -11.03 -16.39 15.10
CA GLU A 41 -11.98 -17.09 14.23
C GLU A 41 -12.11 -16.42 12.87
N PHE A 42 -12.25 -15.09 12.86
CA PHE A 42 -12.35 -14.36 11.61
C PHE A 42 -11.04 -14.42 10.82
N ALA A 43 -9.91 -14.32 11.52
CA ALA A 43 -8.60 -14.41 10.88
C ALA A 43 -8.41 -15.77 10.20
N ALA A 44 -8.79 -16.86 10.87
CA ALA A 44 -8.73 -18.19 10.28
C ALA A 44 -9.63 -18.31 9.05
N ALA A 45 -10.85 -17.80 9.13
CA ALA A 45 -11.82 -17.88 8.04
C ALA A 45 -11.41 -17.05 6.82
N SER A 46 -10.72 -15.92 7.03
CA SER A 46 -10.35 -15.00 5.96
C SER A 46 -8.88 -15.09 5.53
N LYS A 47 -8.14 -16.05 6.05
CA LYS A 47 -6.69 -16.13 5.85
C LYS A 47 -6.28 -16.20 4.38
N ALA A 48 -6.97 -16.98 3.58
CA ALA A 48 -6.68 -17.12 2.15
C ALA A 48 -6.94 -15.81 1.40
N LEU A 49 -8.04 -15.14 1.72
CA LEU A 49 -8.36 -13.84 1.11
C LEU A 49 -7.33 -12.78 1.48
N ALA A 50 -6.90 -12.78 2.75
CA ALA A 50 -5.86 -11.86 3.20
C ALA A 50 -4.54 -12.10 2.50
N ALA A 51 -4.16 -13.36 2.29
CA ALA A 51 -2.94 -13.70 1.57
C ALA A 51 -2.97 -13.19 0.13
N ASN A 52 -4.12 -13.33 -0.55
CA ASN A 52 -4.30 -12.77 -1.89
C ASN A 52 -4.17 -11.24 -1.88
N GLN A 53 -4.76 -10.59 -0.91
CA GLN A 53 -4.68 -9.14 -0.77
C GLN A 53 -3.22 -8.71 -0.53
N GLY A 54 -2.48 -9.45 0.27
CA GLY A 54 -1.06 -9.20 0.51
C GLY A 54 -0.24 -9.32 -0.77
N LEU A 55 -0.54 -10.30 -1.61
CA LEU A 55 0.12 -10.45 -2.89
C LEU A 55 -0.11 -9.23 -3.79
N TYR A 56 -1.34 -8.71 -3.83
CA TYR A 56 -1.64 -7.50 -4.61
C TYR A 56 -0.89 -6.29 -4.05
N ASN A 57 -0.75 -6.18 -2.74
CA ASN A 57 0.08 -5.14 -2.14
C ASN A 57 1.55 -5.27 -2.57
N GLY A 58 2.02 -6.48 -2.76
CA GLY A 58 3.34 -6.75 -3.33
C GLY A 58 3.47 -6.25 -4.76
N PHE A 59 2.44 -6.42 -5.58
CA PHE A 59 2.43 -5.89 -6.95
C PHE A 59 2.50 -4.37 -6.95
N LEU A 60 1.81 -3.71 -6.05
CA LEU A 60 1.85 -2.26 -5.93
C LEU A 60 3.27 -1.79 -5.54
N ALA A 61 3.87 -2.45 -4.56
CA ALA A 61 5.24 -2.14 -4.15
C ALA A 61 6.23 -2.38 -5.30
N ALA A 62 6.10 -3.50 -6.01
CA ALA A 62 6.96 -3.83 -7.14
C ALA A 62 6.84 -2.80 -8.26
N GLY A 63 5.62 -2.33 -8.53
CA GLY A 63 5.40 -1.27 -9.53
C GLY A 63 6.07 0.03 -9.16
N LEU A 64 5.99 0.43 -7.89
CA LEU A 64 6.67 1.65 -7.42
C LEU A 64 8.19 1.51 -7.50
N VAL A 65 8.74 0.37 -7.12
CA VAL A 65 10.18 0.10 -7.25
C VAL A 65 10.60 0.15 -8.71
N TRP A 66 9.81 -0.43 -9.60
CA TRP A 66 10.07 -0.36 -11.03
C TRP A 66 10.13 1.09 -11.52
N GLY A 67 9.16 1.91 -11.12
CA GLY A 67 9.17 3.33 -11.45
C GLY A 67 10.41 4.04 -10.94
N LEU A 68 10.81 3.76 -9.70
CA LEU A 68 12.04 4.33 -9.12
C LEU A 68 13.29 3.89 -9.87
N ALA A 69 13.36 2.63 -10.27
CA ALA A 69 14.52 2.07 -10.97
C ALA A 69 14.75 2.71 -12.33
N LEU A 70 13.69 3.19 -12.99
CA LEU A 70 13.80 3.85 -14.29
C LEU A 70 14.23 5.32 -14.20
N GLY A 71 14.37 5.86 -13.00
CA GLY A 71 14.74 7.26 -12.81
C GLY A 71 13.71 8.20 -13.43
N ALA A 72 14.17 9.20 -14.17
CA ALA A 72 13.26 10.19 -14.79
C ALA A 72 12.24 9.56 -15.74
N ASN A 73 12.59 8.42 -16.35
CA ASN A 73 11.70 7.72 -17.27
C ASN A 73 10.61 6.91 -16.56
N GLY A 74 10.62 6.87 -15.25
CA GLY A 74 9.69 6.09 -14.45
C GLY A 74 8.49 6.86 -13.93
N ASP A 75 8.36 8.15 -14.22
CA ASP A 75 7.29 8.98 -13.63
C ASP A 75 5.90 8.48 -13.98
N SER A 76 5.67 8.07 -15.22
CA SER A 76 4.36 7.54 -15.64
C SER A 76 3.98 6.30 -14.85
N ILE A 77 4.94 5.43 -14.56
CA ILE A 77 4.72 4.21 -13.78
C ILE A 77 4.41 4.56 -12.33
N LYS A 78 5.19 5.46 -11.73
CA LYS A 78 4.92 5.94 -10.37
C LYS A 78 3.53 6.53 -10.26
N ILE A 79 3.15 7.38 -11.21
CA ILE A 79 1.83 8.03 -11.23
C ILE A 79 0.73 6.99 -11.31
N PHE A 80 0.87 6.00 -12.19
CA PHE A 80 -0.15 4.95 -12.32
C PHE A 80 -0.35 4.20 -11.01
N PHE A 81 0.74 3.70 -10.41
CA PHE A 81 0.62 2.91 -9.19
C PHE A 81 0.18 3.74 -7.99
N LEU A 82 0.63 4.99 -7.89
CA LEU A 82 0.18 5.88 -6.83
C LEU A 82 -1.29 6.25 -6.98
N ALA A 83 -1.77 6.40 -8.20
CA ALA A 83 -3.20 6.61 -8.45
C ALA A 83 -4.01 5.38 -8.02
N CYS A 84 -3.53 4.18 -8.33
CA CYS A 84 -4.17 2.93 -7.88
C CYS A 84 -4.22 2.88 -6.36
N ILE A 85 -3.12 3.21 -5.68
CA ILE A 85 -3.03 3.20 -4.22
C ILE A 85 -3.98 4.22 -3.60
N THR A 86 -4.03 5.42 -4.17
CA THR A 86 -4.93 6.47 -3.68
C THR A 86 -6.39 6.05 -3.81
N LEU A 87 -6.77 5.50 -4.97
CA LEU A 87 -8.12 5.00 -5.19
C LEU A 87 -8.46 3.85 -4.25
N ALA A 88 -7.52 2.91 -4.07
CA ALA A 88 -7.72 1.79 -3.15
C ALA A 88 -7.92 2.28 -1.72
N GLY A 89 -7.16 3.30 -1.30
CA GLY A 89 -7.29 3.89 0.03
C GLY A 89 -8.64 4.58 0.23
N ILE A 90 -9.12 5.30 -0.77
CA ILE A 90 -10.43 5.95 -0.72
C ILE A 90 -11.53 4.90 -0.68
N PHE A 91 -11.48 3.92 -1.58
CA PHE A 91 -12.49 2.87 -1.67
C PHE A 91 -12.53 2.05 -0.37
N GLY A 92 -11.37 1.68 0.16
CA GLY A 92 -11.28 0.94 1.40
C GLY A 92 -11.81 1.73 2.60
N ALA A 93 -11.57 3.04 2.63
CA ALA A 93 -12.08 3.91 3.68
C ALA A 93 -13.61 3.97 3.68
N VAL A 94 -14.21 3.98 2.49
CA VAL A 94 -15.68 4.05 2.32
C VAL A 94 -16.33 2.71 2.62
N THR A 95 -15.71 1.61 2.20
CA THR A 95 -16.35 0.27 2.22
C THR A 95 -15.95 -0.59 3.41
N ALA A 96 -14.82 -0.32 4.04
CA ALA A 96 -14.30 -1.17 5.11
C ALA A 96 -14.01 -0.40 6.40
N ASN A 97 -12.99 0.47 6.40
CA ASN A 97 -12.55 1.15 7.61
C ASN A 97 -11.92 2.50 7.26
N ARG A 98 -12.34 3.57 7.94
CA ARG A 98 -11.81 4.92 7.73
C ARG A 98 -10.30 5.03 7.93
N LYS A 99 -9.72 4.19 8.76
CA LYS A 99 -8.27 4.19 8.98
C LYS A 99 -7.49 3.97 7.68
N ILE A 100 -8.07 3.27 6.71
CA ILE A 100 -7.44 2.99 5.42
C ILE A 100 -7.16 4.29 4.67
N LEU A 101 -8.00 5.31 4.82
CA LEU A 101 -7.75 6.61 4.22
C LEU A 101 -6.42 7.19 4.69
N TRP A 102 -6.15 7.10 6.00
CA TRP A 102 -4.95 7.70 6.58
C TRP A 102 -3.70 6.83 6.40
N VAL A 103 -3.88 5.52 6.31
CA VAL A 103 -2.76 4.57 6.20
C VAL A 103 -2.35 4.32 4.77
N GLN A 104 -3.28 4.37 3.83
CA GLN A 104 -3.03 4.09 2.41
C GLN A 104 -3.38 5.27 1.51
N GLY A 105 -4.59 5.81 1.64
CA GLY A 105 -5.08 6.88 0.75
C GLY A 105 -4.26 8.15 0.86
N ALA A 106 -4.04 8.64 2.08
CA ALA A 106 -3.30 9.88 2.29
C ALA A 106 -1.83 9.78 1.89
N PRO A 107 -1.07 8.75 2.31
CA PRO A 107 0.30 8.59 1.84
C PRO A 107 0.41 8.48 0.32
N GLY A 108 -0.50 7.73 -0.30
CA GLY A 108 -0.53 7.59 -1.75
C GLY A 108 -0.79 8.92 -2.45
N ALA A 109 -1.77 9.68 -1.96
CA ALA A 109 -2.12 10.99 -2.55
C ALA A 109 -0.98 12.00 -2.38
N ILE A 110 -0.32 12.03 -1.22
CA ILE A 110 0.80 12.93 -0.97
C ILE A 110 1.96 12.59 -1.93
N ALA A 111 2.32 11.32 -2.04
CA ALA A 111 3.38 10.89 -2.95
C ALA A 111 3.02 11.21 -4.40
N LEU A 112 1.77 10.98 -4.80
CA LEU A 112 1.28 11.29 -6.14
C LEU A 112 1.44 12.78 -6.45
N ALA A 113 1.01 13.64 -5.53
CA ALA A 113 1.14 15.09 -5.70
C ALA A 113 2.61 15.49 -5.84
N LEU A 114 3.49 14.92 -5.02
CA LEU A 114 4.93 15.21 -5.09
C LEU A 114 5.53 14.80 -6.44
N VAL A 115 5.13 13.66 -7.00
CA VAL A 115 5.60 13.22 -8.32
C VAL A 115 5.06 14.15 -9.41
N LEU A 116 3.77 14.50 -9.34
CA LEU A 116 3.15 15.36 -10.35
C LEU A 116 3.76 16.75 -10.41
N PHE A 117 4.20 17.27 -9.28
CA PHE A 117 4.76 18.63 -9.18
C PHE A 117 6.30 18.66 -9.11
N SER A 118 6.94 17.54 -9.29
CA SER A 118 8.41 17.49 -9.29
C SER A 118 9.04 17.73 -10.66
#